data_ca6fa250ea25a476fdb08640a672b7be
#
_entry.id   ca6fa250ea25a476fdb08640a672b7be
#
_cell.length_a   1.000
_cell.length_b   1.000
_cell.length_c   1.000
_cell.angle_alpha   90.00
_cell.angle_beta   90.00
_cell.angle_gamma   90.00
#
_symmetry.space_group_name_H-M   'P 1'
#
loop_
_entity.id
_entity.type
_entity.pdbx_description
1 polymer ?
#
loop_
_entity_poly.entity_id
_entity_poly.type
_entity_poly.pdbx_seq_one_letter_code
_entity_poly.pdbx_strand_id
1 'polypeptide(L)'
;MSKKEIDAARRLMSLMFKAHPWHGVSMGDQSPDLVTAYIEIVPSDTVKYEVDKATGFLKVDRPQRFSNFCPVYYGLIPQTYCGERVAKLFGARAGRPDMIDDGDPLDICVLTEKAIPHSD
;
A
#
# COMPACT_ATOMS: atom_id res chain seq x y z
N MET A 1 -25.17 12.85 4.62
CA MET A 1 -25.31 11.42 4.26
C MET A 1 -25.01 10.58 5.49
N SER A 2 -25.89 9.64 5.80
CA SER A 2 -25.69 8.74 6.94
C SER A 2 -24.62 7.70 6.66
N LYS A 3 -24.06 7.09 7.72
CA LYS A 3 -23.10 5.98 7.59
C LYS A 3 -23.70 4.85 6.75
N LYS A 4 -24.96 4.50 6.97
CA LYS A 4 -25.68 3.45 6.24
C LYS A 4 -25.78 3.75 4.74
N GLU A 5 -26.03 4.98 4.37
CA GLU A 5 -26.11 5.41 2.96
C GLU A 5 -24.73 5.39 2.30
N ILE A 6 -23.69 5.82 3.02
CA ILE A 6 -22.30 5.75 2.55
C ILE A 6 -21.88 4.29 2.33
N ASP A 7 -22.19 3.40 3.26
CA ASP A 7 -21.86 1.97 3.15
C ASP A 7 -22.62 1.31 1.98
N ALA A 8 -23.89 1.66 1.77
CA ALA A 8 -24.67 1.19 0.64
C ALA A 8 -24.10 1.68 -0.70
N ALA A 9 -23.71 2.94 -0.78
CA ALA A 9 -23.08 3.49 -1.99
C ALA A 9 -21.74 2.82 -2.29
N ARG A 10 -20.89 2.63 -1.28
CA ARG A 10 -19.62 1.91 -1.44
C ARG A 10 -19.84 0.48 -1.93
N ARG A 11 -20.82 -0.22 -1.38
CA ARG A 11 -21.16 -1.59 -1.80
C ARG A 11 -21.60 -1.62 -3.25
N LEU A 12 -22.45 -0.70 -3.66
CA LEU A 12 -22.89 -0.60 -5.06
C LEU A 12 -21.71 -0.34 -5.99
N MET A 13 -20.86 0.61 -5.63
CA MET A 13 -19.66 0.94 -6.41
C MET A 13 -18.71 -0.27 -6.54
N SER A 14 -18.55 -1.04 -5.48
CA SER A 14 -17.68 -2.23 -5.51
C SER A 14 -18.20 -3.35 -6.42
N LEU A 15 -19.49 -3.37 -6.73
CA LEU A 15 -20.06 -4.29 -7.72
C LEU A 15 -19.81 -3.86 -9.16
N MET A 16 -19.51 -2.57 -9.38
CA MET A 16 -19.33 -1.98 -10.70
C MET A 16 -17.85 -1.76 -11.04
N PHE A 17 -17.03 -1.45 -10.04
CA PHE A 17 -15.65 -1.05 -10.21
C PHE A 17 -14.76 -1.74 -9.19
N LYS A 18 -13.54 -2.10 -9.62
CA LYS A 18 -12.50 -2.57 -8.71
C LYS A 18 -12.09 -1.42 -7.79
N ALA A 19 -11.99 -1.69 -6.49
CA ALA A 19 -11.57 -0.69 -5.52
C ALA A 19 -10.12 -0.25 -5.79
N HIS A 20 -9.87 1.05 -5.64
CA HIS A 20 -8.50 1.58 -5.69
C HIS A 20 -7.70 1.01 -4.52
N PRO A 21 -6.55 0.36 -4.75
CA PRO A 21 -5.78 -0.29 -3.67
C PRO A 21 -5.42 0.62 -2.52
N TRP A 22 -5.11 1.87 -2.80
CA TRP A 22 -4.75 2.85 -1.76
C TRP A 22 -5.97 3.51 -1.12
N HIS A 23 -6.90 4.01 -1.95
CA HIS A 23 -8.00 4.85 -1.46
C HIS A 23 -9.28 4.08 -1.15
N GLY A 24 -9.51 2.96 -1.81
CA GLY A 24 -10.79 2.24 -1.78
C GLY A 24 -10.82 0.98 -0.94
N VAL A 25 -9.67 0.44 -0.57
CA VAL A 25 -9.58 -0.77 0.27
C VAL A 25 -9.43 -0.36 1.72
N SER A 26 -10.18 -1.00 2.61
CA SER A 26 -10.06 -0.74 4.05
C SER A 26 -8.75 -1.32 4.59
N MET A 27 -8.07 -0.55 5.43
CA MET A 27 -6.92 -1.00 6.20
C MET A 27 -7.31 -2.08 7.24
N GLY A 28 -8.58 -2.14 7.59
CA GLY A 28 -9.10 -2.97 8.68
C GLY A 28 -9.35 -2.16 9.95
N ASP A 29 -10.13 -2.72 10.85
CA ASP A 29 -10.54 -2.08 12.10
C ASP A 29 -9.68 -2.48 13.32
N GLN A 30 -8.73 -3.40 13.12
CA GLN A 30 -7.84 -3.90 14.17
C GLN A 30 -6.41 -3.35 14.07
N SER A 31 -6.21 -2.29 13.31
CA SER A 31 -4.92 -1.60 13.19
C SER A 31 -4.44 -1.07 14.56
N PRO A 32 -3.15 -1.14 14.86
CA PRO A 32 -2.04 -1.62 14.04
C PRO A 32 -1.75 -3.13 14.16
N ASP A 33 -2.49 -3.87 14.98
CA ASP A 33 -2.18 -5.27 15.30
C ASP A 33 -2.48 -6.19 14.11
N LEU A 34 -3.51 -5.88 13.35
CA LEU A 34 -3.88 -6.58 12.13
C LEU A 34 -4.27 -5.55 11.07
N VAL A 35 -3.60 -5.60 9.93
CA VAL A 35 -3.83 -4.67 8.82
C VAL A 35 -3.97 -5.42 7.50
N THR A 36 -4.73 -4.85 6.58
CA THR A 36 -4.73 -5.27 5.18
C THR A 36 -3.49 -4.70 4.50
N ALA A 37 -2.79 -5.53 3.74
CA ALA A 37 -1.68 -5.09 2.89
C ALA A 37 -2.02 -5.38 1.43
N TYR A 38 -1.78 -4.42 0.56
CA TYR A 38 -1.79 -4.63 -0.88
C TYR A 38 -0.37 -4.91 -1.36
N ILE A 39 -0.16 -6.10 -1.91
CA ILE A 39 1.17 -6.53 -2.34
C ILE A 39 1.41 -6.12 -3.79
N GLU A 40 2.41 -5.29 -4.01
CA GLU A 40 2.82 -4.81 -5.33
C GLU A 40 3.88 -5.72 -5.96
N ILE A 41 4.77 -6.28 -5.14
CA ILE A 41 5.91 -7.09 -5.59
C ILE A 41 5.93 -8.38 -4.80
N VAL A 42 5.99 -9.50 -5.53
CA VAL A 42 6.24 -10.83 -4.95
C VAL A 42 7.67 -11.27 -5.22
N PRO A 43 8.24 -12.23 -4.45
CA PRO A 43 9.64 -12.62 -4.60
C PRO A 43 10.05 -13.14 -5.98
N SER A 44 9.11 -13.64 -6.79
CA SER A 44 9.37 -14.09 -8.16
C SER A 44 9.47 -12.96 -9.18
N ASP A 45 9.11 -11.73 -8.82
CA ASP A 45 9.15 -10.59 -9.75
C ASP A 45 10.59 -10.15 -10.02
N THR A 46 10.90 -9.89 -11.28
CA THR A 46 12.18 -9.35 -11.73
C THR A 46 12.12 -7.87 -12.06
N VAL A 47 10.93 -7.28 -11.97
CA VAL A 47 10.67 -5.86 -12.17
C VAL A 47 10.02 -5.29 -10.93
N LYS A 48 10.25 -4.01 -10.67
CA LYS A 48 9.54 -3.30 -9.61
C LYS A 48 8.18 -2.84 -10.15
N TYR A 49 7.12 -3.36 -9.55
CA TYR A 49 5.76 -2.88 -9.77
C TYR A 49 5.37 -1.86 -8.71
N GLU A 50 4.53 -0.94 -9.10
CA GLU A 50 4.01 0.11 -8.24
C GLU A 50 2.57 0.46 -8.64
N VAL A 51 1.73 0.72 -7.65
CA VAL A 51 0.36 1.20 -7.89
C VAL A 51 0.42 2.62 -8.46
N ASP A 52 -0.20 2.80 -9.63
CA ASP A 52 -0.47 4.14 -10.15
C ASP A 52 -1.49 4.83 -9.23
N LYS A 53 -1.05 5.92 -8.61
CA LYS A 53 -1.85 6.62 -7.59
C LYS A 53 -3.14 7.21 -8.14
N ALA A 54 -3.16 7.60 -9.41
CA ALA A 54 -4.34 8.16 -10.04
C ALA A 54 -5.39 7.11 -10.39
N THR A 55 -4.95 5.99 -10.96
CA THR A 55 -5.85 4.97 -11.52
C THR A 55 -6.04 3.75 -10.63
N GLY A 56 -5.07 3.45 -9.75
CA GLY A 56 -5.05 2.25 -8.94
C GLY A 56 -4.57 0.98 -9.65
N PHE A 57 -4.21 1.08 -10.93
CA PHE A 57 -3.62 -0.05 -11.64
C PHE A 57 -2.17 -0.27 -11.25
N LEU A 58 -1.75 -1.52 -11.26
CA LEU A 58 -0.35 -1.88 -11.10
C LEU A 58 0.40 -1.55 -12.39
N LYS A 59 1.48 -0.79 -12.27
CA LYS A 59 2.35 -0.44 -13.39
C LYS A 59 3.79 -0.86 -13.12
N VAL A 60 4.56 -1.04 -14.19
CA VAL A 60 6.01 -1.24 -14.07
C VAL A 60 6.67 0.10 -13.76
N ASP A 61 7.33 0.17 -12.60
CA ASP A 61 8.13 1.34 -12.24
C ASP A 61 9.51 1.27 -12.90
N ARG A 62 10.23 0.18 -12.66
CA ARG A 62 11.54 -0.05 -13.27
C ARG A 62 11.97 -1.52 -13.17
N PRO A 63 12.90 -1.99 -14.05
CA PRO A 63 13.58 -3.26 -13.84
C PRO A 63 14.47 -3.20 -12.58
N GLN A 64 14.68 -4.34 -11.93
CA GLN A 64 15.62 -4.43 -10.83
C GLN A 64 17.06 -4.30 -11.36
N ARG A 65 17.88 -3.46 -10.71
CA ARG A 65 19.26 -3.18 -11.17
C ARG A 65 20.28 -4.16 -10.64
N PHE A 66 20.24 -4.45 -9.34
CA PHE A 66 21.31 -5.16 -8.63
C PHE A 66 20.86 -6.50 -8.07
N SER A 67 19.58 -6.67 -7.83
CA SER A 67 18.96 -7.89 -7.40
C SER A 67 17.79 -8.18 -8.32
N ASN A 68 17.73 -9.38 -8.84
CA ASN A 68 16.62 -9.78 -9.71
C ASN A 68 15.36 -10.12 -8.92
N PHE A 69 15.50 -10.31 -7.61
CA PHE A 69 14.39 -10.75 -6.76
C PHE A 69 14.30 -9.90 -5.49
N CYS A 70 13.09 -9.51 -5.15
CA CYS A 70 12.79 -8.97 -3.84
C CYS A 70 12.69 -10.15 -2.85
N PRO A 71 13.44 -10.13 -1.72
CA PRO A 71 13.44 -11.27 -0.81
C PRO A 71 12.16 -11.44 0.01
N VAL A 72 11.27 -10.46 -0.05
CA VAL A 72 10.02 -10.42 0.71
C VAL A 72 8.87 -9.95 -0.18
N TYR A 73 7.64 -10.15 0.29
CA TYR A 73 6.49 -9.48 -0.32
C TYR A 73 6.52 -8.02 0.08
N TYR A 74 6.36 -7.13 -0.88
CA TYR A 74 6.45 -5.70 -0.68
C TYR A 74 5.22 -5.01 -1.25
N GLY A 75 4.71 -4.07 -0.52
CA GLY A 75 3.55 -3.31 -0.95
C GLY A 75 3.22 -2.17 0.00
N LEU A 76 1.95 -1.87 0.10
CA LEU A 76 1.45 -0.74 0.87
C LEU A 76 0.31 -1.14 1.81
N ILE A 77 0.13 -0.35 2.85
CA ILE A 77 -1.05 -0.44 3.70
C ILE A 77 -2.09 0.54 3.17
N PRO A 78 -3.29 0.05 2.75
CA PRO A 78 -4.35 0.93 2.26
C PRO A 78 -4.74 2.04 3.24
N GLN A 79 -5.17 3.16 2.71
CA GLN A 79 -5.67 4.31 3.47
C GLN A 79 -4.69 4.88 4.49
N THR A 80 -3.39 4.73 4.23
CA THR A 80 -2.33 5.40 4.98
C THR A 80 -1.71 6.51 4.14
N TYR A 81 -1.09 7.49 4.80
CA TYR A 81 -0.48 8.62 4.13
C TYR A 81 0.76 9.10 4.90
N CYS A 82 1.89 9.05 4.24
CA CYS A 82 3.17 9.55 4.77
C CYS A 82 3.33 11.04 4.41
N GLY A 83 2.59 11.88 5.12
CA GLY A 83 2.61 13.32 4.97
C GLY A 83 3.47 14.02 6.02
N GLU A 84 3.22 15.30 6.22
CA GLU A 84 3.99 16.18 7.12
C GLU A 84 4.05 15.65 8.56
N ARG A 85 2.94 15.08 9.07
CA ARG A 85 2.88 14.55 10.43
C ARG A 85 3.82 13.37 10.64
N VAL A 86 3.89 12.47 9.66
CA VAL A 86 4.79 11.31 9.69
C VAL A 86 6.24 11.77 9.58
N ALA A 87 6.54 12.71 8.69
CA ALA A 87 7.89 13.29 8.55
C ALA A 87 8.37 13.93 9.85
N LYS A 88 7.52 14.69 10.52
CA LYS A 88 7.84 15.31 11.82
C LYS A 88 8.08 14.28 12.92
N LEU A 89 7.23 13.28 13.02
CA LEU A 89 7.37 12.22 14.03
C LEU A 89 8.65 11.43 13.83
N PHE A 90 8.92 11.01 12.60
CA PHE A 90 10.13 10.26 12.26
C PHE A 90 11.38 11.09 12.46
N GLY A 91 11.37 12.34 11.99
CA GLY A 91 12.49 13.28 12.14
C GLY A 91 12.84 13.52 13.60
N ALA A 92 11.85 13.70 14.46
CA ALA A 92 12.05 13.87 15.89
C ALA A 92 12.68 12.64 16.55
N ARG A 93 12.22 11.45 16.20
CA ARG A 93 12.75 10.18 16.73
C ARG A 93 14.12 9.83 16.20
N ALA A 94 14.38 10.13 14.94
CA ALA A 94 15.66 9.84 14.29
C ALA A 94 16.73 10.94 14.48
N GLY A 95 16.40 12.04 15.16
CA GLY A 95 17.29 13.21 15.28
C GLY A 95 17.54 13.91 13.94
N ARG A 96 16.58 13.84 13.02
CA ARG A 96 16.67 14.40 11.68
C ARG A 96 15.53 15.39 11.40
N PRO A 97 15.62 16.64 11.88
CA PRO A 97 14.54 17.63 11.71
C PRO A 97 14.32 18.05 10.25
N ASP A 98 15.24 17.70 9.36
CA ASP A 98 15.20 17.98 7.92
C ASP A 98 14.41 16.92 7.10
N MET A 99 13.81 15.96 7.75
CA MET A 99 13.02 14.93 7.08
C MET A 99 11.82 15.53 6.36
N ILE A 100 11.64 15.10 5.11
CA ILE A 100 10.56 15.52 4.22
C ILE A 100 9.69 14.31 3.94
N ASP A 101 8.38 14.52 3.93
CA ASP A 101 7.41 13.49 3.52
C ASP A 101 7.49 13.19 2.03
N ASP A 102 7.11 11.99 1.64
CA ASP A 102 7.05 11.58 0.24
C ASP A 102 5.63 11.63 -0.35
N GLY A 103 4.62 11.83 0.49
CA GLY A 103 3.22 11.89 0.06
C GLY A 103 2.66 10.54 -0.39
N ASP A 104 3.31 9.46 -0.05
CA ASP A 104 2.97 8.10 -0.45
C ASP A 104 2.23 7.32 0.67
N PRO A 105 1.60 6.19 0.36
CA PRO A 105 1.12 5.29 1.40
C PRO A 105 2.27 4.70 2.20
N LEU A 106 1.97 4.18 3.36
CA LEU A 106 2.97 3.50 4.19
C LEU A 106 3.35 2.16 3.55
N ASP A 107 4.63 1.97 3.31
CA ASP A 107 5.18 0.73 2.78
C ASP A 107 5.16 -0.39 3.82
N ILE A 108 5.05 -1.63 3.35
CA ILE A 108 5.10 -2.81 4.19
C ILE A 108 5.87 -3.93 3.51
N CYS A 109 6.71 -4.61 4.29
CA CYS A 109 7.32 -5.89 3.92
C CYS A 109 6.61 -7.00 4.67
N VAL A 110 6.17 -8.03 3.94
CA VAL A 110 5.42 -9.15 4.51
C VAL A 110 6.23 -10.43 4.37
N LEU A 111 6.40 -11.13 5.50
CA LEU A 111 7.01 -12.46 5.54
C LEU A 111 5.92 -13.52 5.57
N THR A 112 6.08 -14.57 4.76
CA THR A 112 5.16 -15.69 4.70
C THR A 112 5.91 -16.99 4.78
N GLU A 113 5.26 -18.03 5.32
CA GLU A 113 5.84 -19.38 5.37
C GLU A 113 5.79 -20.07 4.00
N LYS A 114 4.85 -19.70 3.15
CA LYS A 114 4.64 -20.28 1.83
C LYS A 114 4.72 -19.23 0.75
N ALA A 115 5.20 -19.64 -0.42
CA ALA A 115 5.18 -18.77 -1.59
C ALA A 115 3.74 -18.49 -2.03
N ILE A 116 3.44 -17.22 -2.23
CA ILE A 116 2.14 -16.75 -2.73
C ILE A 116 2.39 -16.07 -4.07
N PRO A 117 1.86 -16.59 -5.19
CA PRO A 117 2.01 -15.93 -6.48
C PRO A 117 1.13 -14.68 -6.55
N HIS A 118 1.31 -13.89 -7.60
CA HIS A 118 0.38 -12.81 -7.92
C HIS A 118 -1.04 -13.36 -8.07
N SER A 119 -1.98 -12.63 -7.47
CA SER A 119 -3.40 -12.94 -7.54
C SER A 119 -4.19 -11.64 -7.48
N ASP A 120 -5.20 -11.57 -8.30
CA ASP A 120 -6.17 -10.47 -8.27
C ASP A 120 -7.29 -10.73 -7.25
#